data_ad61e5993cb6f5388458ed911cc709b8
#
_entry.id   ad61e5993cb6f5388458ed911cc709b8
#
_cell.length_a   1.000
_cell.length_b   1.000
_cell.length_c   1.000
_cell.angle_alpha   90.00
_cell.angle_beta   90.00
_cell.angle_gamma   90.00
#
_symmetry.space_group_name_H-M   'P 1'
#
loop_
_entity.id
_entity.type
_entity.pdbx_description
1 polymer ?
#
loop_
_entity_poly.entity_id
_entity_poly.type
_entity_poly.pdbx_seq_one_letter_code
_entity_poly.pdbx_strand_id
1 'polypeptide(L)'
;LSETETSIVRRDKKPSTASADEPYALPLWAIRLLRAALRLLFRLLWRARYIGVENVPASGGVIIAANHQTYLDPFWLGAPIPLHARFLAWDKVFDWPVAGTLMRLLGAWPLQVQKGDRQAIRRSLQWLRGGGALVIFPEGGRAFSDGKMQEFKVGAARLALEAGVPILPITIRGGHRIWPRDWRYPRLARLEIVYHPLHRLMPLPGEDTRQAARRETDKLYEIIHSAL
;
A
#
# COMPACT_ATOMS: atom_id res chain seq x y z
N LEU A 1 20.94 -23.13 -56.24
CA LEU A 1 20.20 -23.75 -55.10
C LEU A 1 20.10 -22.72 -54.01
N SER A 2 18.91 -22.11 -53.90
CA SER A 2 18.59 -20.99 -53.00
C SER A 2 18.19 -21.52 -51.62
N GLU A 3 18.88 -21.10 -50.62
CA GLU A 3 18.46 -21.26 -49.20
C GLU A 3 17.55 -20.10 -48.83
N THR A 4 16.32 -20.42 -48.50
CA THR A 4 15.29 -19.49 -48.05
C THR A 4 15.44 -19.34 -46.53
N GLU A 5 16.08 -18.26 -46.06
CA GLU A 5 16.10 -17.86 -44.65
C GLU A 5 14.72 -17.33 -44.23
N THR A 6 14.02 -18.11 -43.43
CA THR A 6 12.78 -17.68 -42.80
C THR A 6 13.12 -16.85 -41.57
N SER A 7 13.12 -15.53 -41.72
CA SER A 7 13.27 -14.59 -40.61
C SER A 7 12.03 -14.62 -39.67
N ILE A 8 12.20 -15.19 -38.50
CA ILE A 8 11.23 -15.13 -37.41
C ILE A 8 11.25 -13.69 -36.84
N VAL A 9 10.31 -12.87 -37.27
CA VAL A 9 10.06 -11.55 -36.67
C VAL A 9 9.58 -11.75 -35.23
N ARG A 10 10.48 -11.60 -34.28
CA ARG A 10 10.11 -11.43 -32.88
C ARG A 10 9.32 -10.13 -32.76
N ARG A 11 8.02 -10.23 -32.55
CA ARG A 11 7.18 -9.12 -32.11
C ARG A 11 7.64 -8.70 -30.73
N ASP A 12 8.47 -7.67 -30.68
CA ASP A 12 8.77 -6.97 -29.45
C ASP A 12 7.47 -6.43 -28.86
N LYS A 13 7.04 -7.04 -27.76
CA LYS A 13 5.97 -6.52 -26.93
C LYS A 13 6.44 -5.17 -26.39
N LYS A 14 5.95 -4.09 -27.00
CA LYS A 14 6.12 -2.72 -26.53
C LYS A 14 5.84 -2.71 -25.02
N PRO A 15 6.76 -2.25 -24.15
CA PRO A 15 6.47 -2.10 -22.74
C PRO A 15 5.33 -1.08 -22.61
N SER A 16 4.24 -1.48 -21.99
CA SER A 16 3.14 -0.58 -21.63
C SER A 16 3.71 0.50 -20.71
N THR A 17 3.96 1.67 -21.26
CA THR A 17 4.25 2.89 -20.51
C THR A 17 2.93 3.36 -19.89
N ALA A 18 2.47 2.69 -18.84
CA ALA A 18 1.45 3.25 -17.98
C ALA A 18 2.07 4.49 -17.32
N SER A 19 1.66 5.67 -17.78
CA SER A 19 2.12 6.94 -17.22
C SER A 19 1.70 7.04 -15.75
N ALA A 20 2.50 7.71 -14.92
CA ALA A 20 2.16 7.99 -13.53
C ALA A 20 0.86 8.80 -13.39
N ASP A 21 0.37 9.37 -14.48
CA ASP A 21 -0.79 10.24 -14.59
C ASP A 21 -2.10 9.55 -14.98
N GLU A 22 -2.17 8.21 -15.03
CA GLU A 22 -3.46 7.58 -15.31
C GLU A 22 -4.45 7.90 -14.18
N PRO A 23 -5.48 8.73 -14.46
CA PRO A 23 -6.51 9.05 -13.48
C PRO A 23 -7.25 7.76 -13.08
N TYR A 24 -7.88 7.76 -11.90
CA TYR A 24 -8.86 6.73 -11.59
C TYR A 24 -9.88 6.65 -12.73
N ALA A 25 -10.34 5.45 -13.05
CA ALA A 25 -11.40 5.26 -14.04
C ALA A 25 -12.72 5.95 -13.66
N LEU A 26 -12.86 6.41 -12.41
CA LEU A 26 -14.04 7.07 -11.87
C LEU A 26 -13.78 8.57 -11.62
N PRO A 27 -14.78 9.44 -11.86
CA PRO A 27 -14.67 10.85 -11.55
C PRO A 27 -14.58 11.08 -10.02
N LEU A 28 -13.94 12.19 -9.62
CA LEU A 28 -13.66 12.50 -8.20
C LEU A 28 -14.90 12.48 -7.30
N TRP A 29 -16.05 12.96 -7.81
CA TRP A 29 -17.29 12.94 -7.05
C TRP A 29 -17.76 11.51 -6.75
N ALA A 30 -17.64 10.60 -7.72
CA ALA A 30 -18.00 9.19 -7.54
C ALA A 30 -17.07 8.49 -6.53
N ILE A 31 -15.79 8.80 -6.57
CA ILE A 31 -14.81 8.31 -5.57
C ILE A 31 -15.17 8.82 -4.17
N ARG A 32 -15.53 10.11 -4.03
CA ARG A 32 -15.96 10.68 -2.73
C ARG A 32 -17.20 10.00 -2.20
N LEU A 33 -18.19 9.78 -3.08
CA LEU A 33 -19.44 9.09 -2.71
C LEU A 33 -19.17 7.64 -2.31
N LEU A 34 -18.37 6.92 -3.10
CA LEU A 34 -17.97 5.55 -2.77
C LEU A 34 -17.26 5.46 -1.41
N ARG A 35 -16.31 6.36 -1.14
CA ARG A 35 -15.63 6.41 0.16
C ARG A 35 -16.58 6.70 1.32
N ALA A 36 -17.54 7.60 1.12
CA ALA A 36 -18.57 7.88 2.13
C ALA A 36 -19.44 6.66 2.39
N ALA A 37 -19.88 5.98 1.34
CA ALA A 37 -20.66 4.74 1.44
C ALA A 37 -19.87 3.62 2.14
N LEU A 38 -18.59 3.44 1.79
CA LEU A 38 -17.72 2.47 2.45
C LEU A 38 -17.53 2.79 3.94
N ARG A 39 -17.31 4.05 4.31
CA ARG A 39 -17.20 4.44 5.73
C ARG A 39 -18.47 4.13 6.51
N LEU A 40 -19.64 4.40 5.92
CA LEU A 40 -20.92 4.06 6.53
C LEU A 40 -21.06 2.55 6.68
N LEU A 41 -20.80 1.79 5.62
CA LEU A 41 -20.82 0.32 5.63
C LEU A 41 -19.91 -0.25 6.71
N PHE A 42 -18.67 0.23 6.82
CA PHE A 42 -17.70 -0.25 7.80
C PHE A 42 -18.12 0.11 9.23
N ARG A 43 -18.75 1.28 9.43
CA ARG A 43 -19.36 1.64 10.72
C ARG A 43 -20.49 0.68 11.11
N LEU A 44 -21.35 0.35 10.17
CA LEU A 44 -22.50 -0.53 10.42
C LEU A 44 -22.05 -1.98 10.68
N LEU A 45 -21.16 -2.53 9.83
CA LEU A 45 -20.77 -3.94 9.91
C LEU A 45 -19.77 -4.18 11.06
N TRP A 46 -18.75 -3.32 11.20
CA TRP A 46 -17.62 -3.56 12.11
C TRP A 46 -17.47 -2.49 13.18
N ARG A 47 -18.45 -1.58 13.32
CA ARG A 47 -18.35 -0.44 14.25
C ARG A 47 -17.02 0.30 14.10
N ALA A 48 -16.57 0.44 12.83
CA ALA A 48 -15.27 1.00 12.51
C ALA A 48 -15.10 2.41 13.08
N ARG A 49 -14.01 2.62 13.80
CA ARG A 49 -13.59 3.90 14.37
C ARG A 49 -12.31 4.34 13.70
N TYR A 50 -12.26 5.60 13.31
CA TYR A 50 -11.11 6.24 12.68
C TYR A 50 -10.59 7.31 13.63
N ILE A 51 -9.36 7.18 14.08
CA ILE A 51 -8.73 8.04 15.10
C ILE A 51 -7.54 8.73 14.45
N GLY A 52 -7.37 10.04 14.62
CA GLY A 52 -6.23 10.79 14.08
C GLY A 52 -6.29 11.03 12.57
N VAL A 53 -7.47 11.02 11.95
CA VAL A 53 -7.63 11.25 10.49
C VAL A 53 -7.09 12.62 10.06
N GLU A 54 -7.05 13.58 10.97
CA GLU A 54 -6.46 14.92 10.79
C GLU A 54 -4.95 14.87 10.50
N ASN A 55 -4.27 13.78 10.84
CA ASN A 55 -2.86 13.57 10.53
C ASN A 55 -2.61 13.22 9.04
N VAL A 56 -3.67 12.92 8.28
CA VAL A 56 -3.54 12.66 6.83
C VAL A 56 -3.22 13.97 6.11
N PRO A 57 -2.09 14.06 5.39
CA PRO A 57 -1.74 15.29 4.69
C PRO A 57 -2.77 15.60 3.60
N ALA A 58 -3.07 16.88 3.41
CA ALA A 58 -4.00 17.32 2.38
C ALA A 58 -3.43 17.17 0.96
N SER A 59 -2.11 17.22 0.83
CA SER A 59 -1.38 17.14 -0.45
C SER A 59 0.08 16.75 -0.22
N GLY A 60 0.80 16.47 -1.31
CA GLY A 60 2.20 16.10 -1.29
C GLY A 60 2.42 14.58 -1.25
N GLY A 61 3.62 14.16 -1.63
CA GLY A 61 4.01 12.76 -1.60
C GLY A 61 4.05 12.22 -0.18
N VAL A 62 3.49 11.03 0.04
CA VAL A 62 3.48 10.37 1.35
C VAL A 62 3.46 8.85 1.19
N ILE A 63 4.23 8.15 2.01
CA ILE A 63 4.07 6.71 2.18
C ILE A 63 3.11 6.46 3.33
N ILE A 64 2.06 5.70 3.08
CA ILE A 64 1.10 5.24 4.07
C ILE A 64 1.52 3.83 4.47
N ALA A 65 2.03 3.67 5.69
CA ALA A 65 2.53 2.39 6.18
C ALA A 65 1.64 1.85 7.28
N ALA A 66 1.16 0.62 7.16
CA ALA A 66 0.26 -0.01 8.12
C ALA A 66 0.65 -1.46 8.39
N ASN A 67 0.28 -1.99 9.56
CA ASN A 67 0.26 -3.43 9.79
C ASN A 67 -0.82 -4.09 8.91
N HIS A 68 -0.63 -5.38 8.59
CA HIS A 68 -1.47 -6.09 7.60
C HIS A 68 -2.15 -7.30 8.20
N GLN A 69 -3.43 -7.18 8.52
CA GLN A 69 -4.19 -8.24 9.18
C GLN A 69 -5.11 -9.02 8.23
N THR A 70 -5.69 -8.34 7.22
CA THR A 70 -6.69 -8.94 6.33
C THR A 70 -6.58 -8.46 4.89
N TYR A 71 -7.32 -9.08 3.98
CA TYR A 71 -7.49 -8.58 2.60
C TYR A 71 -8.29 -7.26 2.52
N LEU A 72 -9.00 -6.89 3.59
CA LEU A 72 -9.84 -5.67 3.62
C LEU A 72 -9.05 -4.43 4.08
N ASP A 73 -7.85 -4.59 4.60
CA ASP A 73 -7.05 -3.48 5.15
C ASP A 73 -6.89 -2.30 4.19
N PRO A 74 -6.59 -2.50 2.88
CA PRO A 74 -6.46 -1.38 1.95
C PRO A 74 -7.74 -0.54 1.83
N PHE A 75 -8.90 -1.19 1.94
CA PHE A 75 -10.19 -0.51 1.87
C PHE A 75 -10.49 0.25 3.15
N TRP A 76 -10.22 -0.36 4.31
CA TRP A 76 -10.47 0.26 5.60
C TRP A 76 -9.61 1.50 5.80
N LEU A 77 -8.30 1.37 5.60
CA LEU A 77 -7.40 2.51 5.78
C LEU A 77 -7.58 3.60 4.72
N GLY A 78 -7.98 3.23 3.50
CA GLY A 78 -8.15 4.17 2.39
C GLY A 78 -9.46 4.94 2.41
N ALA A 79 -10.50 4.46 3.12
CA ALA A 79 -11.83 5.06 3.09
C ALA A 79 -11.86 6.55 3.53
N PRO A 80 -11.14 7.00 4.57
CA PRO A 80 -11.10 8.42 4.92
C PRO A 80 -10.01 9.23 4.20
N ILE A 81 -9.06 8.57 3.50
CA ILE A 81 -7.91 9.26 2.88
C ILE A 81 -8.34 9.99 1.61
N PRO A 82 -8.23 11.34 1.55
CA PRO A 82 -8.64 12.11 0.38
C PRO A 82 -7.66 12.04 -0.79
N LEU A 83 -6.43 11.57 -0.54
CA LEU A 83 -5.35 11.51 -1.52
C LEU A 83 -5.57 10.43 -2.58
N HIS A 84 -4.98 10.63 -3.75
CA HIS A 84 -4.83 9.59 -4.76
C HIS A 84 -3.77 8.60 -4.28
N ALA A 85 -4.21 7.50 -3.69
CA ALA A 85 -3.32 6.46 -3.19
C ALA A 85 -3.17 5.32 -4.19
N ARG A 86 -1.94 4.87 -4.39
CA ARG A 86 -1.60 3.62 -5.09
C ARG A 86 -1.21 2.57 -4.06
N PHE A 87 -1.42 1.31 -4.39
CA PHE A 87 -1.12 0.17 -3.52
C PHE A 87 -0.11 -0.73 -4.21
N LEU A 88 0.88 -1.20 -3.48
CA LEU A 88 1.73 -2.28 -3.95
C LEU A 88 1.10 -3.61 -3.52
N ALA A 89 0.71 -4.42 -4.49
CA ALA A 89 0.10 -5.71 -4.24
C ALA A 89 0.87 -6.84 -4.94
N TRP A 90 0.85 -8.00 -4.34
CA TRP A 90 1.49 -9.18 -4.90
C TRP A 90 1.01 -9.45 -6.34
N ASP A 91 1.92 -9.62 -7.28
CA ASP A 91 1.64 -9.74 -8.71
C ASP A 91 0.63 -10.84 -9.04
N LYS A 92 0.67 -11.99 -8.36
CA LYS A 92 -0.26 -13.09 -8.59
C LYS A 92 -1.72 -12.81 -8.25
N VAL A 93 -2.01 -11.81 -7.41
CA VAL A 93 -3.40 -11.40 -7.13
C VAL A 93 -4.07 -10.85 -8.39
N PHE A 94 -3.29 -10.29 -9.31
CA PHE A 94 -3.79 -9.74 -10.57
C PHE A 94 -4.22 -10.81 -11.58
N ASP A 95 -3.83 -12.08 -11.38
CA ASP A 95 -4.25 -13.22 -12.19
C ASP A 95 -5.63 -13.75 -11.79
N TRP A 96 -6.14 -13.35 -10.61
CA TRP A 96 -7.46 -13.76 -10.15
C TRP A 96 -8.55 -12.93 -10.84
N PRO A 97 -9.57 -13.54 -11.49
CA PRO A 97 -10.48 -12.85 -12.39
C PRO A 97 -11.19 -11.64 -11.75
N VAL A 98 -11.74 -11.82 -10.56
CA VAL A 98 -12.48 -10.76 -9.85
C VAL A 98 -11.53 -9.85 -9.06
N ALA A 99 -10.63 -10.44 -8.27
CA ALA A 99 -9.72 -9.67 -7.43
C ALA A 99 -8.72 -8.86 -8.26
N GLY A 100 -8.18 -9.42 -9.34
CA GLY A 100 -7.26 -8.71 -10.23
C GLY A 100 -7.90 -7.50 -10.90
N THR A 101 -9.15 -7.63 -11.36
CA THR A 101 -9.91 -6.50 -11.91
C THR A 101 -10.15 -5.43 -10.86
N LEU A 102 -10.57 -5.82 -9.66
CA LEU A 102 -10.79 -4.89 -8.54
C LEU A 102 -9.49 -4.17 -8.15
N MET A 103 -8.37 -4.89 -8.05
CA MET A 103 -7.07 -4.29 -7.74
C MET A 103 -6.66 -3.24 -8.79
N ARG A 104 -6.85 -3.53 -10.09
CA ARG A 104 -6.58 -2.54 -11.16
C ARG A 104 -7.48 -1.31 -11.03
N LEU A 105 -8.79 -1.49 -10.82
CA LEU A 105 -9.74 -0.38 -10.64
C LEU A 105 -9.39 0.50 -9.42
N LEU A 106 -8.86 -0.10 -8.37
CA LEU A 106 -8.41 0.61 -7.17
C LEU A 106 -7.03 1.24 -7.31
N GLY A 107 -6.39 1.10 -8.48
CA GLY A 107 -5.09 1.68 -8.73
C GLY A 107 -3.92 0.94 -8.08
N ALA A 108 -4.09 -0.35 -7.77
CA ALA A 108 -3.00 -1.18 -7.27
C ALA A 108 -1.97 -1.47 -8.39
N TRP A 109 -0.70 -1.52 -8.00
CA TRP A 109 0.39 -1.90 -8.88
C TRP A 109 0.95 -3.27 -8.49
N PRO A 110 1.21 -4.14 -9.48
CA PRO A 110 1.84 -5.42 -9.21
C PRO A 110 3.26 -5.23 -8.68
N LEU A 111 3.62 -6.02 -7.67
CA LEU A 111 4.95 -6.08 -7.09
C LEU A 111 5.43 -7.52 -7.06
N GLN A 112 6.58 -7.80 -7.70
CA GLN A 112 7.26 -9.09 -7.61
C GLN A 112 8.07 -9.16 -6.31
N VAL A 113 7.45 -9.60 -5.24
CA VAL A 113 8.02 -9.58 -3.87
C VAL A 113 9.34 -10.38 -3.78
N GLN A 114 9.49 -11.43 -4.58
CA GLN A 114 10.63 -12.38 -4.48
C GLN A 114 11.87 -11.96 -5.28
N LYS A 115 11.75 -11.09 -6.28
CA LYS A 115 12.83 -10.80 -7.26
C LYS A 115 13.42 -9.39 -7.20
N GLY A 116 13.00 -8.56 -6.23
CA GLY A 116 13.47 -7.17 -6.17
C GLY A 116 13.07 -6.38 -7.42
N ASP A 117 11.81 -6.02 -7.50
CA ASP A 117 11.20 -5.35 -8.66
C ASP A 117 11.69 -3.91 -8.82
N ARG A 118 12.76 -3.74 -9.61
CA ARG A 118 13.35 -2.42 -9.90
C ARG A 118 12.38 -1.48 -10.63
N GLN A 119 11.44 -2.03 -11.40
CA GLN A 119 10.44 -1.24 -12.12
C GLN A 119 9.40 -0.70 -11.15
N ALA A 120 8.89 -1.54 -10.24
CA ALA A 120 7.98 -1.10 -9.19
C ALA A 120 8.62 -0.03 -8.29
N ILE A 121 9.89 -0.19 -7.91
CA ILE A 121 10.64 0.82 -7.13
C ILE A 121 10.71 2.15 -7.89
N ARG A 122 11.13 2.13 -9.16
CA ARG A 122 11.23 3.34 -9.99
C ARG A 122 9.89 4.06 -10.13
N ARG A 123 8.84 3.30 -10.43
CA ARG A 123 7.47 3.82 -10.55
C ARG A 123 6.98 4.43 -9.24
N SER A 124 7.26 3.77 -8.12
CA SER A 124 6.92 4.27 -6.78
C SER A 124 7.61 5.60 -6.47
N LEU A 125 8.91 5.72 -6.80
CA LEU A 125 9.67 6.95 -6.59
C LEU A 125 9.13 8.11 -7.46
N GLN A 126 8.84 7.86 -8.73
CA GLN A 126 8.23 8.87 -9.60
C GLN A 126 6.88 9.34 -9.07
N TRP A 127 6.03 8.40 -8.65
CA TRP A 127 4.72 8.70 -8.07
C TRP A 127 4.81 9.55 -6.81
N LEU A 128 5.69 9.16 -5.87
CA LEU A 128 5.90 9.88 -4.61
C LEU A 128 6.45 11.30 -4.84
N ARG A 129 7.44 11.45 -5.73
CA ARG A 129 8.02 12.75 -6.10
C ARG A 129 7.02 13.65 -6.84
N GLY A 130 6.07 13.05 -7.56
CA GLY A 130 4.94 13.75 -8.19
C GLY A 130 3.82 14.14 -7.22
N GLY A 131 3.98 13.93 -5.91
CA GLY A 131 2.99 14.29 -4.89
C GLY A 131 1.93 13.22 -4.62
N GLY A 132 2.11 12.00 -5.14
CA GLY A 132 1.18 10.89 -4.93
C GLY A 132 1.35 10.18 -3.59
N ALA A 133 0.30 9.54 -3.11
CA ALA A 133 0.34 8.67 -1.93
C ALA A 133 0.58 7.20 -2.32
N LEU A 134 1.41 6.49 -1.55
CA LEU A 134 1.72 5.08 -1.77
C LEU A 134 1.46 4.28 -0.50
N VAL A 135 0.56 3.30 -0.57
CA VAL A 135 0.28 2.40 0.55
C VAL A 135 1.22 1.20 0.50
N ILE A 136 1.86 0.94 1.61
CA ILE A 136 2.77 -0.19 1.80
C ILE A 136 2.44 -0.87 3.12
N PHE A 137 2.42 -2.20 3.10
CA PHE A 137 2.40 -3.04 4.30
C PHE A 137 3.82 -3.57 4.52
N PRO A 138 4.59 -3.01 5.47
CA PRO A 138 6.02 -3.32 5.60
C PRO A 138 6.29 -4.78 5.98
N GLU A 139 5.32 -5.47 6.56
CA GLU A 139 5.39 -6.90 6.87
C GLU A 139 5.61 -7.75 5.61
N GLY A 140 5.16 -7.26 4.43
CA GLY A 140 5.27 -7.97 3.16
C GLY A 140 4.39 -9.21 3.05
N GLY A 141 3.44 -9.37 3.96
CA GLY A 141 2.44 -10.43 4.01
C GLY A 141 1.44 -10.15 5.12
N ARG A 142 0.31 -10.86 5.12
CA ARG A 142 -0.69 -10.74 6.19
C ARG A 142 -0.23 -11.41 7.47
N ALA A 143 -0.58 -10.84 8.60
CA ALA A 143 -0.38 -11.43 9.92
C ALA A 143 -0.95 -12.87 9.99
N PHE A 144 -0.44 -13.65 10.92
CA PHE A 144 -1.04 -14.94 11.26
C PHE A 144 -2.39 -14.75 11.96
N SER A 145 -3.10 -15.85 12.20
CA SER A 145 -4.46 -15.80 12.77
C SER A 145 -4.53 -15.24 14.18
N ASP A 146 -3.41 -15.19 14.91
CA ASP A 146 -3.28 -14.54 16.22
C ASP A 146 -3.23 -12.99 16.14
N GLY A 147 -3.10 -12.45 14.94
CA GLY A 147 -3.05 -11.02 14.69
C GLY A 147 -1.75 -10.34 15.07
N LYS A 148 -0.73 -11.09 15.47
CA LYS A 148 0.58 -10.53 15.81
C LYS A 148 1.23 -9.92 14.57
N MET A 149 1.77 -8.73 14.77
CA MET A 149 2.52 -8.01 13.76
C MET A 149 3.83 -8.74 13.46
N GLN A 150 4.16 -8.87 12.17
CA GLN A 150 5.41 -9.46 11.71
C GLN A 150 6.52 -8.40 11.67
N GLU A 151 7.76 -8.87 11.57
CA GLU A 151 8.92 -7.99 11.39
C GLU A 151 8.78 -7.15 10.11
N PHE A 152 9.14 -5.86 10.19
CA PHE A 152 9.05 -4.94 9.07
C PHE A 152 10.27 -5.02 8.16
N LYS A 153 10.00 -5.02 6.85
CA LYS A 153 11.02 -4.91 5.81
C LYS A 153 11.38 -3.45 5.57
N VAL A 154 12.64 -3.19 5.32
CA VAL A 154 13.20 -1.84 5.14
C VAL A 154 12.69 -1.07 3.92
N GLY A 155 11.89 -1.69 3.06
CA GLY A 155 11.46 -1.14 1.77
C GLY A 155 10.71 0.18 1.89
N ALA A 156 9.80 0.32 2.86
CA ALA A 156 9.02 1.53 3.06
C ALA A 156 9.90 2.71 3.48
N ALA A 157 10.74 2.52 4.50
CA ALA A 157 11.66 3.55 4.97
C ALA A 157 12.68 3.94 3.90
N ARG A 158 13.22 2.97 3.17
CA ARG A 158 14.15 3.23 2.05
C ARG A 158 13.50 4.07 0.96
N LEU A 159 12.30 3.73 0.52
CA LEU A 159 11.57 4.51 -0.48
C LEU A 159 11.27 5.93 0.00
N ALA A 160 10.88 6.10 1.28
CA ALA A 160 10.62 7.39 1.89
C ALA A 160 11.86 8.29 1.88
N LEU A 161 13.01 7.75 2.32
CA LEU A 161 14.31 8.45 2.30
C LEU A 161 14.72 8.84 0.87
N GLU A 162 14.61 7.91 -0.07
CA GLU A 162 15.02 8.13 -1.47
C GLU A 162 14.09 9.10 -2.22
N ALA A 163 12.80 9.12 -1.88
CA ALA A 163 11.83 10.05 -2.45
C ALA A 163 11.81 11.41 -1.73
N GLY A 164 12.36 11.52 -0.51
CA GLY A 164 12.30 12.73 0.32
C GLY A 164 10.90 13.01 0.88
N VAL A 165 10.08 11.98 1.13
CA VAL A 165 8.69 12.11 1.59
C VAL A 165 8.51 11.55 2.99
N PRO A 166 7.53 12.07 3.78
CA PRO A 166 7.21 11.50 5.08
C PRO A 166 6.49 10.15 4.96
N ILE A 167 6.46 9.42 6.07
CA ILE A 167 5.59 8.26 6.28
C ILE A 167 4.42 8.67 7.17
N LEU A 168 3.21 8.25 6.82
CA LEU A 168 2.02 8.25 7.67
C LEU A 168 1.87 6.83 8.26
N PRO A 169 2.23 6.61 9.53
CA PRO A 169 2.03 5.32 10.15
C PRO A 169 0.56 5.10 10.48
N ILE A 170 0.05 3.90 10.26
CA ILE A 170 -1.34 3.55 10.60
C ILE A 170 -1.35 2.22 11.34
N THR A 171 -2.10 2.17 12.45
CA THR A 171 -2.36 0.91 13.17
C THR A 171 -3.78 0.43 12.91
N ILE A 172 -3.91 -0.81 12.45
CA ILE A 172 -5.17 -1.51 12.27
C ILE A 172 -5.36 -2.47 13.45
N ARG A 173 -6.43 -2.28 14.22
CA ARG A 173 -6.79 -3.09 15.38
C ARG A 173 -8.05 -3.91 15.08
N GLY A 174 -8.02 -5.18 15.41
CA GLY A 174 -9.20 -6.05 15.34
C GLY A 174 -9.48 -6.67 13.98
N GLY A 175 -8.69 -6.35 12.94
CA GLY A 175 -8.82 -6.94 11.61
C GLY A 175 -8.72 -8.46 11.65
N HIS A 176 -7.76 -9.00 12.40
CA HIS A 176 -7.58 -10.46 12.60
C HIS A 176 -8.82 -11.15 13.20
N ARG A 177 -9.64 -10.43 13.96
CA ARG A 177 -10.91 -10.97 14.50
C ARG A 177 -12.03 -10.94 13.48
N ILE A 178 -11.95 -10.03 12.50
CA ILE A 178 -12.93 -9.90 11.42
C ILE A 178 -12.67 -10.96 10.36
N TRP A 179 -11.44 -11.05 9.84
CA TRP A 179 -11.11 -12.00 8.80
C TRP A 179 -9.70 -12.59 8.99
N PRO A 180 -9.57 -13.56 9.92
CA PRO A 180 -8.32 -14.28 10.11
C PRO A 180 -7.84 -14.93 8.81
N ARG A 181 -6.55 -15.15 8.70
CA ARG A 181 -5.91 -15.71 7.49
C ARG A 181 -6.53 -17.02 7.04
N ASP A 182 -6.95 -17.87 8.00
CA ASP A 182 -7.41 -19.24 7.76
C ASP A 182 -8.94 -19.34 7.62
N TRP A 183 -9.65 -18.17 7.61
CA TRP A 183 -11.10 -18.15 7.51
C TRP A 183 -11.57 -17.82 6.10
N ARG A 184 -12.68 -18.48 5.70
CA ARG A 184 -13.27 -18.31 4.38
C ARG A 184 -14.07 -17.02 4.25
N TYR A 185 -14.72 -16.57 5.33
CA TYR A 185 -15.62 -15.40 5.32
C TYR A 185 -15.34 -14.45 6.49
N PRO A 186 -15.56 -13.14 6.32
CA PRO A 186 -15.43 -12.17 7.40
C PRO A 186 -16.57 -12.33 8.43
N ARG A 187 -16.26 -11.96 9.66
CA ARG A 187 -17.19 -11.92 10.81
C ARG A 187 -17.47 -10.50 11.24
N LEU A 188 -18.46 -10.35 12.12
CA LEU A 188 -18.71 -9.09 12.81
C LEU A 188 -17.79 -9.00 14.03
N ALA A 189 -16.96 -7.95 14.06
CA ALA A 189 -16.12 -7.61 15.21
C ALA A 189 -15.85 -6.09 15.19
N ARG A 190 -15.22 -5.58 16.24
CA ARG A 190 -14.84 -4.15 16.28
C ARG A 190 -13.57 -3.91 15.49
N LEU A 191 -13.55 -2.81 14.72
CA LEU A 191 -12.42 -2.33 13.96
C LEU A 191 -12.02 -0.94 14.45
N GLU A 192 -10.75 -0.73 14.73
CA GLU A 192 -10.19 0.60 14.96
C GLU A 192 -9.01 0.82 14.03
N ILE A 193 -8.92 2.03 13.48
CA ILE A 193 -7.83 2.44 12.59
C ILE A 193 -7.29 3.75 13.15
N VAL A 194 -6.02 3.71 13.56
CA VAL A 194 -5.33 4.84 14.18
C VAL A 194 -4.33 5.41 13.19
N TYR A 195 -4.51 6.67 12.81
CA TYR A 195 -3.59 7.44 11.97
C TYR A 195 -2.65 8.22 12.89
N HIS A 196 -1.40 7.82 12.94
CA HIS A 196 -0.39 8.49 13.76
C HIS A 196 0.08 9.80 13.13
N PRO A 197 0.75 10.69 13.88
CA PRO A 197 1.41 11.85 13.32
C PRO A 197 2.39 11.46 12.22
N LEU A 198 2.56 12.35 11.22
CA LEU A 198 3.50 12.15 10.13
C LEU A 198 4.92 11.96 10.68
N HIS A 199 5.55 10.87 10.29
CA HIS A 199 6.93 10.56 10.61
C HIS A 199 7.86 11.04 9.47
N ARG A 200 8.69 12.06 9.75
CA ARG A 200 9.70 12.55 8.81
C ARG A 200 11.02 11.84 9.07
N LEU A 201 11.53 11.17 8.04
CA LEU A 201 12.77 10.43 8.14
C LEU A 201 13.96 11.37 7.89
N MET A 202 14.95 11.33 8.77
CA MET A 202 16.17 12.12 8.64
C MET A 202 17.39 11.23 8.85
N PRO A 203 18.31 11.14 7.87
CA PRO A 203 19.60 10.51 8.11
C PRO A 203 20.39 11.24 9.21
N LEU A 204 21.09 10.49 10.04
CA LEU A 204 22.01 11.05 11.03
C LEU A 204 23.38 11.36 10.38
N PRO A 205 24.14 12.28 10.95
CA PRO A 205 25.50 12.57 10.46
C PRO A 205 26.34 11.29 10.41
N GLY A 206 26.94 11.00 9.24
CA GLY A 206 27.76 9.81 9.03
C GLY A 206 27.00 8.50 8.78
N GLU A 207 25.66 8.54 8.78
CA GLU A 207 24.82 7.37 8.54
C GLU A 207 24.59 7.17 7.03
N ASP A 208 24.84 5.96 6.53
CA ASP A 208 24.46 5.61 5.16
C ASP A 208 22.95 5.37 5.03
N THR A 209 22.45 5.38 3.78
CA THR A 209 21.02 5.21 3.49
C THR A 209 20.46 3.87 4.00
N ARG A 210 21.29 2.82 4.05
CA ARG A 210 20.87 1.49 4.51
C ARG A 210 20.69 1.46 6.03
N GLN A 211 21.64 2.07 6.74
CA GLN A 211 21.60 2.21 8.20
C GLN A 211 20.41 3.07 8.61
N ALA A 212 20.23 4.24 7.96
CA ALA A 212 19.09 5.13 8.17
C ALA A 212 17.76 4.39 7.93
N ALA A 213 17.63 3.67 6.82
CA ALA A 213 16.42 2.92 6.51
C ALA A 213 16.10 1.84 7.56
N ARG A 214 17.12 1.14 8.08
CA ARG A 214 16.92 0.12 9.13
C ARG A 214 16.43 0.78 10.42
N ARG A 215 17.13 1.77 10.93
CA ARG A 215 16.77 2.51 12.12
C ARG A 215 15.35 3.13 12.03
N GLU A 216 15.01 3.73 10.88
CA GLU A 216 13.69 4.31 10.68
C GLU A 216 12.58 3.24 10.53
N THR A 217 12.94 2.03 10.06
CA THR A 217 12.02 0.88 10.04
C THR A 217 11.69 0.41 11.45
N ASP A 218 12.68 0.33 12.33
CA ASP A 218 12.49 -0.06 13.73
C ASP A 218 11.60 0.95 14.45
N LYS A 219 11.84 2.26 14.27
CA LYS A 219 10.96 3.32 14.80
C LYS A 219 9.53 3.21 14.27
N LEU A 220 9.37 2.96 12.97
CA LEU A 220 8.06 2.79 12.35
C LEU A 220 7.31 1.59 12.96
N TYR A 221 8.03 0.49 13.20
CA TYR A 221 7.48 -0.68 13.88
C TYR A 221 6.97 -0.30 15.29
N GLU A 222 7.79 0.38 16.10
CA GLU A 222 7.41 0.81 17.44
C GLU A 222 6.20 1.75 17.44
N ILE A 223 6.14 2.72 16.52
CA ILE A 223 5.00 3.63 16.41
C ILE A 223 3.70 2.83 16.15
N ILE A 224 3.71 1.90 15.20
CA ILE A 224 2.53 1.12 14.85
C ILE A 224 2.19 0.13 15.96
N HIS A 225 3.19 -0.52 16.55
CA HIS A 225 3.02 -1.48 17.64
C HIS A 225 2.46 -0.84 18.91
N SER A 226 2.87 0.38 19.25
CA SER A 226 2.43 1.08 20.47
C SER A 226 0.92 1.28 20.55
N ALA A 227 0.22 1.16 19.44
CA ALA A 227 -1.23 1.32 19.38
C ALA A 227 -1.99 0.00 19.14
N LEU A 228 -1.36 -1.17 19.19
CA LEU A 228 -2.03 -2.49 19.02
C LEU A 228 -2.80 -2.99 20.26
#